data_2927e10897cca35007dc9673c1e951e6
#
_entry.id   2927e10897cca35007dc9673c1e951e6
#
_cell.length_a   1.000
_cell.length_b   1.000
_cell.length_c   1.000
_cell.angle_alpha   90.00
_cell.angle_beta   90.00
_cell.angle_gamma   90.00
#
_symmetry.space_group_name_H-M   'P 1'
#
loop_
_entity.id
_entity.type
_entity.pdbx_description
1 polymer ?
#
loop_
_entity_poly.entity_id
_entity_poly.type
_entity_poly.pdbx_seq_one_letter_code
_entity_poly.pdbx_strand_id
1 'polypeptide(L)'
;MATAQLATFKLPAIENEPMYDYAPGSKERQHLQEALKTMRSQAPFEVPIIINGEEIRTGTTEAQLCPTDNKTTLCNFHTADPALTEKAIAGALAAKQQWEDMPFYDRLAIFMKAADLVSKKYRYEINAATMLGQGKNAWQAEIDSAAELCDFLRFNCKYAEDLYTQQPPKNSSGVWNRVEYRPLEGFVLAVSPFNFTAIGGNLAAAPALMGNVVVWKPAPAAVYSNYLIQKIFEEAGLPAGVVQFVPGPAPEIVGACLAHRDFASLHFTGSTHVFKSLWQKVGENIHKYRSYPRIVGETGGKNFHLIHSSADPKTVVPQSIRAAFEFQGQKCSALSRMYVPDNLWSEIKTLLVAEVAKIKVGDVADFTNFMTAVINKAAFDKIAKYIDFAKSSSDAEIICGGTYDDSKGYFIQPTVIVAKSPDFKTMTEEIFGPVVTIYVYPSKDFEKMYQVIQDTTEYALTGAIFAADRHAVKSATNGLRHAAGNFYVNDKCTGAVVGQQPFGGARGSGTNDKAGSINLLYRFVSVRTIKESFLPISGWSYPSNHE
;
A
#
# COMPACT_ATOMS: atom_id res chain seq x y z
N MET A 1 25.03 23.41 -12.87
CA MET A 1 24.92 23.45 -14.35
C MET A 1 24.29 22.13 -14.76
N ALA A 2 23.20 22.17 -15.53
CA ALA A 2 22.58 20.95 -16.05
C ALA A 2 23.56 20.26 -17.01
N THR A 3 23.72 18.95 -16.87
CA THR A 3 24.54 18.14 -17.79
C THR A 3 23.81 18.05 -19.13
N ALA A 4 24.51 18.33 -20.23
CA ALA A 4 23.93 18.22 -21.57
C ALA A 4 23.55 16.75 -21.84
N GLN A 5 22.31 16.50 -22.21
CA GLN A 5 21.86 15.17 -22.65
C GLN A 5 22.24 15.01 -24.11
N LEU A 6 23.24 14.17 -24.39
CA LEU A 6 23.80 13.98 -25.73
C LEU A 6 23.12 12.88 -26.54
N ALA A 7 22.24 12.10 -25.90
CA ALA A 7 21.49 10.99 -26.52
C ALA A 7 20.15 10.77 -25.84
N THR A 8 19.25 10.01 -26.47
CA THR A 8 18.07 9.44 -25.85
C THR A 8 18.43 8.07 -25.28
N PHE A 9 18.36 7.93 -23.96
CA PHE A 9 18.62 6.67 -23.28
C PHE A 9 17.34 5.85 -23.17
N LYS A 10 17.50 4.55 -22.92
CA LYS A 10 16.42 3.63 -22.57
C LYS A 10 16.83 2.84 -21.34
N LEU A 11 15.89 2.63 -20.43
CA LEU A 11 16.11 1.74 -19.31
C LEU A 11 16.32 0.30 -19.80
N PRO A 12 17.12 -0.52 -19.10
CA PRO A 12 17.14 -1.96 -19.32
C PRO A 12 15.75 -2.57 -19.08
N ALA A 13 15.55 -3.80 -19.56
CA ALA A 13 14.33 -4.55 -19.24
C ALA A 13 14.19 -4.68 -17.73
N ILE A 14 12.99 -4.41 -17.24
CA ILE A 14 12.66 -4.52 -15.81
C ILE A 14 11.96 -5.87 -15.60
N GLU A 15 12.47 -6.62 -14.64
CA GLU A 15 11.91 -7.89 -14.19
C GLU A 15 11.54 -7.78 -12.70
N ASN A 16 10.56 -8.59 -12.27
CA ASN A 16 10.23 -8.68 -10.85
C ASN A 16 11.42 -9.21 -10.04
N GLU A 17 11.60 -8.66 -8.83
CA GLU A 17 12.63 -9.11 -7.90
C GLU A 17 12.41 -10.57 -7.51
N PRO A 18 13.41 -11.46 -7.67
CA PRO A 18 13.31 -12.84 -7.23
C PRO A 18 13.04 -12.93 -5.73
N MET A 19 12.02 -13.70 -5.36
CA MET A 19 11.69 -13.97 -3.97
C MET A 19 12.49 -15.14 -3.42
N TYR A 20 12.95 -15.03 -2.17
CA TYR A 20 13.53 -16.15 -1.44
C TYR A 20 12.46 -16.88 -0.64
N ASP A 21 12.53 -18.21 -0.61
CA ASP A 21 11.55 -19.06 0.06
C ASP A 21 11.88 -19.36 1.53
N TYR A 22 13.12 -19.09 1.94
CA TYR A 22 13.62 -19.36 3.29
C TYR A 22 13.43 -20.82 3.72
N ALA A 23 13.57 -21.75 2.78
CA ALA A 23 13.42 -23.18 3.03
C ALA A 23 14.37 -23.68 4.13
N PRO A 24 14.01 -24.73 4.87
CA PRO A 24 14.90 -25.34 5.86
C PRO A 24 16.27 -25.69 5.27
N GLY A 25 17.35 -25.22 5.91
CA GLY A 25 18.74 -25.48 5.47
C GLY A 25 19.27 -24.51 4.41
N SER A 26 18.46 -23.59 3.87
CA SER A 26 18.94 -22.58 2.91
C SER A 26 19.84 -21.54 3.59
N LYS A 27 20.76 -20.95 2.82
CA LYS A 27 21.63 -19.86 3.28
C LYS A 27 20.82 -18.61 3.57
N GLU A 28 19.83 -18.32 2.77
CA GLU A 28 18.93 -17.19 2.91
C GLU A 28 18.22 -17.23 4.27
N ARG A 29 17.73 -18.43 4.66
CA ARG A 29 17.13 -18.63 5.98
C ARG A 29 18.12 -18.36 7.12
N GLN A 30 19.35 -18.85 7.00
CA GLN A 30 20.40 -18.63 8.00
C GLN A 30 20.71 -17.14 8.15
N HIS A 31 20.90 -16.43 7.04
CA HIS A 31 21.16 -14.97 7.05
C HIS A 31 20.01 -14.18 7.67
N LEU A 32 18.76 -14.52 7.35
CA LEU A 32 17.60 -13.83 7.93
C LEU A 32 17.48 -14.12 9.43
N GLN A 33 17.72 -15.35 9.87
CA GLN A 33 17.73 -15.71 11.31
C GLN A 33 18.82 -14.96 12.06
N GLU A 34 20.01 -14.81 11.45
CA GLU A 34 21.12 -14.03 12.04
C GLU A 34 20.78 -12.53 12.12
N ALA A 35 20.18 -11.96 11.07
CA ALA A 35 19.71 -10.57 11.07
C ALA A 35 18.67 -10.32 12.16
N LEU A 36 17.69 -11.23 12.33
CA LEU A 36 16.71 -11.16 13.41
C LEU A 36 17.34 -11.20 14.79
N LYS A 37 18.29 -12.13 15.01
CA LYS A 37 19.00 -12.27 16.27
C LYS A 37 19.81 -11.02 16.60
N THR A 38 20.55 -10.50 15.63
CA THR A 38 21.36 -9.30 15.76
C THR A 38 20.49 -8.10 16.08
N MET A 39 19.40 -7.90 15.32
CA MET A 39 18.49 -6.77 15.54
C MET A 39 17.81 -6.82 16.92
N ARG A 40 17.36 -7.99 17.38
CA ARG A 40 16.82 -8.16 18.74
C ARG A 40 17.84 -7.84 19.82
N SER A 41 19.11 -8.19 19.62
CA SER A 41 20.17 -7.95 20.62
C SER A 41 20.60 -6.47 20.68
N GLN A 42 20.41 -5.72 19.62
CA GLN A 42 20.75 -4.30 19.52
C GLN A 42 19.60 -3.35 19.87
N ALA A 43 18.38 -3.84 19.87
CA ALA A 43 17.20 -3.04 20.24
C ALA A 43 17.27 -2.60 21.73
N PRO A 44 16.72 -1.42 22.08
CA PRO A 44 15.99 -0.50 21.20
C PRO A 44 16.92 0.41 20.37
N PHE A 45 16.56 0.60 19.10
CA PHE A 45 17.23 1.57 18.24
C PHE A 45 16.71 2.99 18.50
N GLU A 46 17.52 3.99 18.18
CA GLU A 46 17.09 5.39 18.18
C GLU A 46 16.79 5.84 16.75
N VAL A 47 15.61 6.42 16.51
CA VAL A 47 15.20 6.92 15.20
C VAL A 47 15.02 8.43 15.26
N PRO A 48 15.89 9.22 14.61
CA PRO A 48 15.76 10.67 14.54
C PRO A 48 14.71 11.10 13.51
N ILE A 49 14.28 12.35 13.59
CA ILE A 49 13.64 13.07 12.50
C ILE A 49 14.74 13.43 11.50
N ILE A 50 14.47 13.33 10.18
CA ILE A 50 15.46 13.77 9.17
C ILE A 50 14.88 14.93 8.37
N ILE A 51 15.51 16.11 8.53
CA ILE A 51 15.17 17.33 7.82
C ILE A 51 16.43 17.87 7.14
N ASN A 52 16.38 18.05 5.82
CA ASN A 52 17.50 18.52 5.01
C ASN A 52 18.78 17.67 5.14
N GLY A 53 18.62 16.35 5.35
CA GLY A 53 19.72 15.43 5.57
C GLY A 53 20.30 15.46 7.00
N GLU A 54 19.79 16.34 7.87
CA GLU A 54 20.20 16.43 9.26
C GLU A 54 19.33 15.54 10.16
N GLU A 55 19.96 14.77 11.03
CA GLU A 55 19.29 13.99 12.07
C GLU A 55 18.96 14.90 13.27
N ILE A 56 17.67 15.05 13.56
CA ILE A 56 17.19 15.90 14.67
C ILE A 56 16.65 14.99 15.79
N ARG A 57 17.22 15.19 16.99
CA ARG A 57 16.81 14.53 18.23
C ARG A 57 16.17 15.55 19.15
N THR A 58 14.83 15.46 19.31
CA THR A 58 14.05 16.44 20.10
C THR A 58 14.07 16.18 21.60
N GLY A 59 14.46 14.96 22.03
CA GLY A 59 14.29 14.51 23.39
C GLY A 59 12.86 14.03 23.73
N THR A 60 11.87 14.36 22.93
CA THR A 60 10.51 13.79 23.02
C THR A 60 10.41 12.58 22.09
N THR A 61 10.18 11.40 22.67
CA THR A 61 10.17 10.14 21.92
C THR A 61 8.91 9.33 22.17
N GLU A 62 8.53 8.53 21.18
CA GLU A 62 7.56 7.45 21.30
C GLU A 62 8.23 6.11 20.99
N ALA A 63 7.66 5.00 21.49
CA ALA A 63 8.20 3.67 21.28
C ALA A 63 7.42 2.90 20.20
N GLN A 64 8.17 2.22 19.31
CA GLN A 64 7.63 1.13 18.50
C GLN A 64 7.90 -0.19 19.22
N LEU A 65 6.84 -0.90 19.58
CA LEU A 65 6.92 -2.20 20.24
C LEU A 65 6.95 -3.34 19.22
N CYS A 66 7.50 -4.49 19.63
CA CYS A 66 7.38 -5.74 18.87
C CYS A 66 6.01 -6.37 19.12
N PRO A 67 5.15 -6.57 18.09
CA PRO A 67 3.81 -7.14 18.30
C PRO A 67 3.78 -8.52 18.97
N THR A 68 4.78 -9.36 18.70
CA THR A 68 4.89 -10.72 19.25
C THR A 68 5.50 -10.79 20.65
N ASP A 69 6.03 -9.66 21.12
CA ASP A 69 6.51 -9.46 22.50
C ASP A 69 6.27 -8.00 22.89
N ASN A 70 5.08 -7.72 23.38
CA ASN A 70 4.58 -6.38 23.65
C ASN A 70 5.31 -5.62 24.78
N LYS A 71 6.32 -6.25 25.41
CA LYS A 71 7.23 -5.64 26.40
C LYS A 71 8.55 -5.24 25.78
N THR A 72 8.86 -5.71 24.57
CA THR A 72 10.11 -5.41 23.87
C THR A 72 9.92 -4.20 22.96
N THR A 73 10.71 -3.15 23.20
CA THR A 73 10.80 -1.97 22.35
C THR A 73 11.78 -2.23 21.22
N LEU A 74 11.33 -2.11 19.96
CA LEU A 74 12.20 -2.21 18.78
C LEU A 74 13.00 -0.92 18.59
N CYS A 75 12.32 0.23 18.66
CA CYS A 75 12.98 1.53 18.59
C CYS A 75 12.25 2.60 19.39
N ASN A 76 12.99 3.64 19.77
CA ASN A 76 12.45 4.91 20.25
C ASN A 76 12.64 5.94 19.13
N PHE A 77 11.57 6.56 18.67
CA PHE A 77 11.63 7.55 17.60
C PHE A 77 11.28 8.94 18.11
N HIS A 78 12.08 9.92 17.69
CA HIS A 78 11.85 11.33 18.02
C HIS A 78 10.61 11.84 17.28
N THR A 79 9.80 12.66 17.96
CA THR A 79 8.55 13.19 17.41
C THR A 79 8.71 14.64 17.01
N ALA A 80 8.19 14.98 15.82
CA ALA A 80 8.14 16.36 15.33
C ALA A 80 6.92 17.07 15.88
N ASP A 81 7.11 18.33 16.22
CA ASP A 81 6.09 19.30 16.52
C ASP A 81 5.69 20.12 15.27
N PRO A 82 4.70 21.03 15.34
CA PRO A 82 4.34 21.88 14.22
C PRO A 82 5.50 22.75 13.71
N ALA A 83 6.41 23.24 14.57
CA ALA A 83 7.52 24.09 14.17
C ALA A 83 8.57 23.30 13.35
N LEU A 84 8.88 22.07 13.74
CA LEU A 84 9.73 21.17 12.96
C LEU A 84 9.06 20.75 11.66
N THR A 85 7.75 20.59 11.65
CA THR A 85 6.99 20.31 10.42
C THR A 85 7.10 21.48 9.44
N GLU A 86 6.96 22.71 9.89
CA GLU A 86 7.17 23.90 9.05
C GLU A 86 8.63 23.99 8.55
N LYS A 87 9.62 23.67 9.40
CA LYS A 87 11.02 23.58 8.97
C LYS A 87 11.22 22.53 7.87
N ALA A 88 10.54 21.37 7.97
CA ALA A 88 10.59 20.32 6.95
C ALA A 88 9.96 20.77 5.63
N ILE A 89 8.80 21.46 5.69
CA ILE A 89 8.15 22.03 4.51
C ILE A 89 9.05 23.06 3.83
N ALA A 90 9.60 24.01 4.60
CA ALA A 90 10.50 25.03 4.08
C ALA A 90 11.75 24.43 3.44
N GLY A 91 12.34 23.40 4.07
CA GLY A 91 13.49 22.67 3.53
C GLY A 91 13.16 21.93 2.22
N ALA A 92 12.00 21.27 2.16
CA ALA A 92 11.52 20.61 0.96
C ALA A 92 11.35 21.62 -0.20
N LEU A 93 10.70 22.75 0.06
CA LEU A 93 10.50 23.80 -0.94
C LEU A 93 11.83 24.44 -1.41
N ALA A 94 12.81 24.55 -0.51
CA ALA A 94 14.15 25.05 -0.87
C ALA A 94 14.91 24.07 -1.80
N ALA A 95 14.76 22.75 -1.60
CA ALA A 95 15.38 21.72 -2.43
C ALA A 95 14.68 21.54 -3.80
N LYS A 96 13.43 22.02 -3.94
CA LYS A 96 12.55 21.73 -5.07
C LYS A 96 13.18 22.09 -6.42
N GLN A 97 13.72 23.29 -6.60
CA GLN A 97 14.23 23.74 -7.89
C GLN A 97 15.40 22.89 -8.35
N GLN A 98 16.36 22.60 -7.47
CA GLN A 98 17.52 21.76 -7.79
C GLN A 98 17.09 20.35 -8.19
N TRP A 99 16.09 19.77 -7.50
CA TRP A 99 15.57 18.45 -7.79
C TRP A 99 14.77 18.39 -9.09
N GLU A 100 13.95 19.40 -9.35
CA GLU A 100 13.18 19.55 -10.59
C GLU A 100 14.07 19.69 -11.81
N ASP A 101 15.18 20.43 -11.70
CA ASP A 101 16.15 20.68 -12.77
C ASP A 101 17.13 19.51 -12.98
N MET A 102 17.15 18.52 -12.09
CA MET A 102 17.99 17.33 -12.27
C MET A 102 17.55 16.56 -13.51
N PRO A 103 18.48 16.17 -14.40
CA PRO A 103 18.16 15.35 -15.57
C PRO A 103 17.35 14.11 -15.18
N PHE A 104 16.35 13.78 -15.98
CA PHE A 104 15.41 12.70 -15.69
C PHE A 104 16.11 11.37 -15.41
N TYR A 105 17.10 10.99 -16.22
CA TYR A 105 17.82 9.72 -16.04
C TYR A 105 18.72 9.70 -14.80
N ASP A 106 19.20 10.85 -14.34
CA ASP A 106 19.96 10.94 -13.08
C ASP A 106 19.03 10.68 -11.89
N ARG A 107 17.78 11.19 -11.93
CA ARG A 107 16.77 10.85 -10.92
C ARG A 107 16.41 9.37 -10.94
N LEU A 108 16.20 8.77 -12.13
CA LEU A 108 15.95 7.34 -12.26
C LEU A 108 17.07 6.49 -11.67
N ALA A 109 18.33 6.86 -11.94
CA ALA A 109 19.51 6.12 -11.47
C ALA A 109 19.55 6.00 -9.94
N ILE A 110 19.11 7.03 -9.21
CA ILE A 110 19.02 7.02 -7.74
C ILE A 110 18.05 5.92 -7.27
N PHE A 111 16.84 5.86 -7.84
CA PHE A 111 15.83 4.87 -7.45
C PHE A 111 16.19 3.45 -7.90
N MET A 112 16.82 3.30 -9.06
CA MET A 112 17.38 2.01 -9.50
C MET A 112 18.47 1.51 -8.53
N LYS A 113 19.37 2.41 -8.09
CA LYS A 113 20.40 2.09 -7.09
C LYS A 113 19.76 1.75 -5.74
N ALA A 114 18.71 2.47 -5.32
CA ALA A 114 17.98 2.16 -4.09
C ALA A 114 17.39 0.74 -4.15
N ALA A 115 16.79 0.34 -5.28
CA ALA A 115 16.30 -1.02 -5.47
C ALA A 115 17.42 -2.06 -5.34
N ASP A 116 18.59 -1.81 -5.92
CA ASP A 116 19.74 -2.71 -5.81
C ASP A 116 20.30 -2.80 -4.39
N LEU A 117 20.28 -1.70 -3.63
CA LEU A 117 20.65 -1.70 -2.22
C LEU A 117 19.68 -2.55 -1.38
N VAL A 118 18.37 -2.40 -1.60
CA VAL A 118 17.35 -3.25 -0.96
C VAL A 118 17.55 -4.72 -1.33
N SER A 119 17.65 -5.03 -2.61
CA SER A 119 17.77 -6.38 -3.15
C SER A 119 18.97 -7.16 -2.58
N LYS A 120 20.09 -6.45 -2.33
CA LYS A 120 21.39 -7.06 -1.98
C LYS A 120 21.81 -6.75 -0.55
N LYS A 121 22.23 -5.50 -0.30
CA LYS A 121 22.89 -5.09 0.96
C LYS A 121 21.93 -5.13 2.15
N TYR A 122 20.72 -4.61 1.97
CA TYR A 122 19.77 -4.38 3.06
C TYR A 122 18.65 -5.43 3.16
N ARG A 123 18.63 -6.44 2.29
CA ARG A 123 17.52 -7.40 2.19
C ARG A 123 17.15 -8.06 3.51
N TYR A 124 18.12 -8.61 4.21
CA TYR A 124 17.86 -9.31 5.47
C TYR A 124 17.58 -8.34 6.62
N GLU A 125 18.21 -7.17 6.61
CA GLU A 125 18.00 -6.16 7.63
C GLU A 125 16.58 -5.56 7.55
N ILE A 126 16.13 -5.18 6.35
CA ILE A 126 14.79 -4.61 6.17
C ILE A 126 13.69 -5.66 6.40
N ASN A 127 13.94 -6.93 6.01
CA ASN A 127 13.05 -8.04 6.34
C ASN A 127 12.97 -8.25 7.86
N ALA A 128 14.09 -8.26 8.56
CA ALA A 128 14.12 -8.41 10.02
C ALA A 128 13.39 -7.26 10.72
N ALA A 129 13.58 -6.02 10.27
CA ALA A 129 12.86 -4.84 10.79
C ALA A 129 11.34 -4.96 10.58
N THR A 130 10.93 -5.43 9.40
CA THR A 130 9.52 -5.66 9.06
C THR A 130 8.92 -6.81 9.89
N MET A 131 9.66 -7.90 10.08
CA MET A 131 9.23 -9.02 10.91
C MET A 131 9.05 -8.60 12.37
N LEU A 132 10.05 -7.97 12.96
CA LEU A 132 10.03 -7.58 14.38
C LEU A 132 9.05 -6.44 14.66
N GLY A 133 9.03 -5.42 13.80
CA GLY A 133 8.22 -4.21 14.02
C GLY A 133 6.76 -4.34 13.63
N GLN A 134 6.45 -5.15 12.61
CA GLN A 134 5.09 -5.26 12.07
C GLN A 134 4.47 -6.64 12.29
N GLY A 135 5.20 -7.60 12.84
CA GLY A 135 4.70 -8.95 13.09
C GLY A 135 4.50 -9.77 11.80
N LYS A 136 5.34 -9.59 10.79
CA LYS A 136 5.33 -10.43 9.59
C LYS A 136 6.15 -11.68 9.77
N ASN A 137 5.71 -12.82 9.21
CA ASN A 137 6.58 -13.99 9.08
C ASN A 137 7.60 -13.77 7.95
N ALA A 138 8.57 -14.66 7.81
CA ALA A 138 9.65 -14.53 6.82
C ALA A 138 9.14 -14.36 5.39
N TRP A 139 8.14 -15.15 4.99
CA TRP A 139 7.54 -15.09 3.64
C TRP A 139 6.82 -13.77 3.37
N GLN A 140 6.05 -13.28 4.34
CA GLN A 140 5.31 -12.01 4.20
C GLN A 140 6.24 -10.79 4.25
N ALA A 141 7.33 -10.84 5.00
CA ALA A 141 8.35 -9.80 4.98
C ALA A 141 9.10 -9.76 3.66
N GLU A 142 9.45 -10.93 3.11
CA GLU A 142 10.11 -11.05 1.79
C GLU A 142 9.25 -10.48 0.67
N ILE A 143 7.95 -10.82 0.62
CA ILE A 143 7.01 -10.23 -0.35
C ILE A 143 7.02 -8.71 -0.26
N ASP A 144 6.86 -8.18 0.95
CA ASP A 144 6.69 -6.75 1.21
C ASP A 144 8.00 -5.98 1.07
N SER A 145 8.89 -6.15 2.06
CA SER A 145 10.00 -5.22 2.25
C SER A 145 11.17 -5.44 1.30
N ALA A 146 11.29 -6.62 0.69
CA ALA A 146 12.31 -6.90 -0.30
C ALA A 146 11.74 -6.85 -1.72
N ALA A 147 10.88 -7.80 -2.10
CA ALA A 147 10.46 -7.95 -3.49
C ALA A 147 9.57 -6.78 -3.96
N GLU A 148 8.49 -6.48 -3.25
CA GLU A 148 7.54 -5.44 -3.65
C GLU A 148 8.18 -4.05 -3.64
N LEU A 149 9.05 -3.75 -2.65
CA LEU A 149 9.77 -2.46 -2.62
C LEU A 149 10.71 -2.30 -3.81
N CYS A 150 11.50 -3.33 -4.14
CA CYS A 150 12.36 -3.32 -5.33
C CYS A 150 11.53 -3.13 -6.60
N ASP A 151 10.42 -3.85 -6.71
CA ASP A 151 9.55 -3.79 -7.88
C ASP A 151 8.92 -2.39 -8.04
N PHE A 152 8.43 -1.77 -6.97
CA PHE A 152 7.94 -0.39 -7.03
C PHE A 152 9.02 0.57 -7.53
N LEU A 153 10.23 0.49 -6.98
CA LEU A 153 11.33 1.39 -7.36
C LEU A 153 11.72 1.21 -8.82
N ARG A 154 11.79 -0.02 -9.33
CA ARG A 154 12.20 -0.31 -10.71
C ARG A 154 11.07 -0.06 -11.72
N PHE A 155 9.87 -0.61 -11.49
CA PHE A 155 8.74 -0.45 -12.42
C PHE A 155 8.27 0.99 -12.52
N ASN A 156 8.28 1.76 -11.42
CA ASN A 156 7.97 3.19 -11.49
C ASN A 156 8.95 3.95 -12.39
N CYS A 157 10.25 3.59 -12.39
CA CYS A 157 11.21 4.17 -13.32
C CYS A 157 10.80 3.90 -14.77
N LYS A 158 10.37 2.68 -15.08
CA LYS A 158 9.88 2.32 -16.42
C LYS A 158 8.60 3.07 -16.79
N TYR A 159 7.64 3.13 -15.87
CA TYR A 159 6.41 3.88 -16.11
C TYR A 159 6.64 5.39 -16.28
N ALA A 160 7.62 5.97 -15.56
CA ALA A 160 8.00 7.36 -15.74
C ALA A 160 8.63 7.59 -17.12
N GLU A 161 9.50 6.68 -17.61
CA GLU A 161 10.04 6.72 -18.97
C GLU A 161 8.92 6.67 -20.00
N ASP A 162 7.98 5.73 -19.87
CA ASP A 162 6.85 5.57 -20.79
C ASP A 162 5.92 6.81 -20.78
N LEU A 163 5.72 7.41 -19.60
CA LEU A 163 4.93 8.64 -19.47
C LEU A 163 5.58 9.81 -20.23
N TYR A 164 6.89 10.00 -20.07
CA TYR A 164 7.61 11.12 -20.70
C TYR A 164 7.73 10.98 -22.22
N THR A 165 7.53 9.79 -22.79
CA THR A 165 7.50 9.59 -24.24
C THR A 165 6.19 10.02 -24.90
N GLN A 166 5.14 10.27 -24.11
CA GLN A 166 3.82 10.64 -24.65
C GLN A 166 3.84 12.10 -25.11
N GLN A 167 3.74 12.29 -26.43
CA GLN A 167 3.78 13.60 -27.08
C GLN A 167 2.58 13.81 -28.02
N PRO A 168 2.21 15.05 -28.36
CA PRO A 168 1.13 15.32 -29.30
C PRO A 168 1.36 14.60 -30.63
N PRO A 169 0.36 13.89 -31.18
CA PRO A 169 0.54 13.05 -32.37
C PRO A 169 0.67 13.84 -33.68
N LYS A 170 0.30 15.15 -33.70
CA LYS A 170 0.26 15.97 -34.91
C LYS A 170 0.77 17.37 -34.68
N ASN A 171 1.39 17.93 -35.75
CA ASN A 171 1.76 19.32 -35.85
C ASN A 171 1.13 19.94 -37.12
N SER A 172 0.78 21.22 -37.07
CA SER A 172 0.46 22.00 -38.27
C SER A 172 1.75 22.38 -39.04
N SER A 173 1.62 22.74 -40.30
CA SER A 173 2.78 23.24 -41.08
C SER A 173 3.44 24.42 -40.37
N GLY A 174 4.76 24.37 -40.23
CA GLY A 174 5.55 25.42 -39.56
C GLY A 174 5.35 25.55 -38.07
N VAL A 175 4.75 24.53 -37.43
CA VAL A 175 4.51 24.50 -35.97
C VAL A 175 5.09 23.24 -35.36
N TRP A 176 5.68 23.37 -34.19
CA TRP A 176 6.05 22.24 -33.33
C TRP A 176 5.28 22.28 -32.01
N ASN A 177 4.50 21.26 -31.74
CA ASN A 177 3.80 21.05 -30.48
C ASN A 177 4.53 20.02 -29.65
N ARG A 178 4.73 20.31 -28.37
CA ARG A 178 5.31 19.39 -27.39
C ARG A 178 4.69 19.57 -26.03
N VAL A 179 4.79 18.57 -25.19
CA VAL A 179 4.37 18.63 -23.78
C VAL A 179 5.53 18.35 -22.85
N GLU A 180 5.48 18.99 -21.69
CA GLU A 180 6.36 18.74 -20.56
C GLU A 180 5.55 18.24 -19.38
N TYR A 181 6.12 17.30 -18.66
CA TYR A 181 5.54 16.72 -17.45
C TYR A 181 6.23 17.32 -16.23
N ARG A 182 5.82 18.53 -15.84
CA ARG A 182 6.38 19.26 -14.71
C ARG A 182 5.98 18.61 -13.40
N PRO A 183 6.82 18.59 -12.35
CA PRO A 183 6.40 18.33 -10.98
C PRO A 183 5.28 19.29 -10.56
N LEU A 184 4.55 18.92 -9.50
CA LEU A 184 3.52 19.78 -8.93
C LEU A 184 4.12 21.04 -8.32
N GLU A 185 3.38 22.14 -8.34
CA GLU A 185 3.81 23.42 -7.77
C GLU A 185 3.57 23.42 -6.24
N GLY A 186 4.57 23.00 -5.48
CA GLY A 186 4.51 22.84 -4.03
C GLY A 186 5.19 21.55 -3.57
N PHE A 187 4.69 20.97 -2.47
CA PHE A 187 5.18 19.71 -1.90
C PHE A 187 4.08 18.66 -1.82
N VAL A 188 4.49 17.40 -1.77
CA VAL A 188 3.60 16.25 -1.55
C VAL A 188 3.69 15.81 -0.10
N LEU A 189 2.55 15.62 0.55
CA LEU A 189 2.46 14.97 1.86
C LEU A 189 2.23 13.46 1.65
N ALA A 190 3.20 12.64 2.04
CA ALA A 190 3.09 11.19 2.06
C ALA A 190 2.76 10.69 3.47
N VAL A 191 1.66 9.98 3.64
CA VAL A 191 1.24 9.41 4.93
C VAL A 191 1.13 7.90 4.81
N SER A 192 2.07 7.19 5.45
CA SER A 192 2.25 5.75 5.29
C SER A 192 1.38 4.93 6.23
N PRO A 193 0.97 3.72 5.80
CA PRO A 193 0.32 2.73 6.66
C PRO A 193 1.36 1.96 7.48
N PHE A 194 0.88 1.17 8.44
CA PHE A 194 1.76 0.30 9.22
C PHE A 194 2.00 -1.07 8.57
N ASN A 195 1.10 -1.51 7.69
CA ASN A 195 1.02 -2.92 7.30
C ASN A 195 1.95 -3.33 6.14
N PHE A 196 2.49 -2.37 5.39
CA PHE A 196 3.45 -2.64 4.31
C PHE A 196 4.60 -1.64 4.31
N THR A 197 5.81 -2.15 4.49
CA THR A 197 7.07 -1.39 4.37
C THR A 197 7.25 -0.85 2.95
N ALA A 198 6.98 -1.67 1.92
CA ALA A 198 7.04 -1.26 0.51
C ALA A 198 6.09 -0.11 0.18
N ILE A 199 4.85 -0.15 0.70
CA ILE A 199 3.89 0.95 0.49
C ILE A 199 4.43 2.22 1.14
N GLY A 200 4.98 2.14 2.36
CA GLY A 200 5.61 3.26 3.03
C GLY A 200 6.68 3.93 2.15
N GLY A 201 7.58 3.13 1.59
CA GLY A 201 8.62 3.60 0.67
C GLY A 201 8.05 4.16 -0.64
N ASN A 202 7.08 3.48 -1.25
CA ASN A 202 6.47 3.92 -2.52
C ASN A 202 5.70 5.24 -2.40
N LEU A 203 5.04 5.49 -1.27
CA LEU A 203 4.31 6.73 -1.04
C LEU A 203 5.23 7.96 -1.11
N ALA A 204 6.49 7.83 -0.66
CA ALA A 204 7.51 8.86 -0.77
C ALA A 204 8.23 8.82 -2.13
N ALA A 205 8.60 7.63 -2.61
CA ALA A 205 9.44 7.46 -3.79
C ALA A 205 8.73 7.81 -5.10
N ALA A 206 7.47 7.41 -5.30
CA ALA A 206 6.74 7.66 -6.54
C ALA A 206 6.62 9.16 -6.88
N PRO A 207 6.16 10.06 -5.98
CA PRO A 207 6.17 11.48 -6.26
C PRO A 207 7.58 12.07 -6.38
N ALA A 208 8.56 11.61 -5.58
CA ALA A 208 9.94 12.09 -5.67
C ALA A 208 10.56 11.78 -7.04
N LEU A 209 10.37 10.56 -7.55
CA LEU A 209 10.80 10.15 -8.88
C LEU A 209 10.30 11.10 -9.98
N MET A 210 9.06 11.57 -9.86
CA MET A 210 8.45 12.53 -10.80
C MET A 210 8.92 13.98 -10.59
N GLY A 211 9.95 14.20 -9.76
CA GLY A 211 10.59 15.51 -9.52
C GLY A 211 9.93 16.32 -8.40
N ASN A 212 9.00 15.76 -7.64
CA ASN A 212 8.39 16.44 -6.49
C ASN A 212 9.29 16.33 -5.26
N VAL A 213 9.08 17.24 -4.32
CA VAL A 213 9.62 17.15 -2.97
C VAL A 213 8.53 16.66 -2.01
N VAL A 214 8.92 15.91 -0.99
CA VAL A 214 8.00 15.12 -0.16
C VAL A 214 8.24 15.38 1.32
N VAL A 215 7.16 15.63 2.07
CA VAL A 215 7.13 15.50 3.52
C VAL A 215 6.54 14.13 3.83
N TRP A 216 7.35 13.23 4.37
CA TRP A 216 6.95 11.85 4.63
C TRP A 216 6.69 11.62 6.11
N LYS A 217 5.43 11.34 6.43
CA LYS A 217 4.97 10.98 7.77
C LYS A 217 4.79 9.45 7.87
N PRO A 218 5.75 8.71 8.46
CA PRO A 218 5.63 7.27 8.63
C PRO A 218 4.58 6.89 9.68
N ALA A 219 4.06 5.67 9.61
CA ALA A 219 3.23 5.13 10.68
C ALA A 219 4.08 4.82 11.92
N PRO A 220 3.65 5.14 13.15
CA PRO A 220 4.40 4.84 14.37
C PRO A 220 4.79 3.36 14.50
N ALA A 221 3.88 2.45 14.13
CA ALA A 221 4.10 1.01 14.22
C ALA A 221 4.97 0.41 13.10
N ALA A 222 5.46 1.24 12.16
CA ALA A 222 6.38 0.83 11.09
C ALA A 222 7.52 1.84 10.91
N VAL A 223 7.77 2.66 11.93
CA VAL A 223 8.73 3.77 11.81
C VAL A 223 10.15 3.27 11.56
N TYR A 224 10.56 2.17 12.18
CA TYR A 224 11.93 1.67 12.03
C TYR A 224 12.22 1.14 10.63
N SER A 225 11.34 0.34 10.05
CA SER A 225 11.51 -0.15 8.67
C SER A 225 11.46 1.01 7.65
N ASN A 226 10.62 2.02 7.88
CA ASN A 226 10.56 3.20 7.03
C ASN A 226 11.81 4.10 7.19
N TYR A 227 12.39 4.19 8.39
CA TYR A 227 13.67 4.86 8.60
C TYR A 227 14.81 4.20 7.82
N LEU A 228 14.86 2.86 7.80
CA LEU A 228 15.83 2.14 6.97
C LEU A 228 15.68 2.47 5.50
N ILE A 229 14.45 2.61 4.99
CA ILE A 229 14.22 3.05 3.60
C ILE A 229 14.77 4.46 3.38
N GLN A 230 14.55 5.39 4.31
CA GLN A 230 15.11 6.74 4.22
C GLN A 230 16.64 6.71 4.15
N LYS A 231 17.29 5.89 4.97
CA LYS A 231 18.76 5.70 4.93
C LYS A 231 19.22 5.08 3.62
N ILE A 232 18.46 4.15 3.05
CA ILE A 232 18.74 3.57 1.73
C ILE A 232 18.64 4.62 0.62
N PHE A 233 17.64 5.50 0.67
CA PHE A 233 17.51 6.60 -0.30
C PHE A 233 18.70 7.57 -0.21
N GLU A 234 19.15 7.91 1.01
CA GLU A 234 20.34 8.74 1.22
C GLU A 234 21.61 8.07 0.64
N GLU A 235 21.84 6.79 0.94
CA GLU A 235 22.98 6.03 0.38
C GLU A 235 22.89 5.86 -1.14
N ALA A 236 21.69 5.78 -1.69
CA ALA A 236 21.49 5.77 -3.13
C ALA A 236 21.86 7.10 -3.81
N GLY A 237 21.91 8.19 -3.05
CA GLY A 237 22.28 9.52 -3.52
C GLY A 237 21.09 10.48 -3.67
N LEU A 238 19.95 10.19 -3.02
CA LEU A 238 18.83 11.14 -2.99
C LEU A 238 19.29 12.44 -2.31
N PRO A 239 19.17 13.62 -2.96
CA PRO A 239 19.61 14.86 -2.36
C PRO A 239 18.86 15.21 -1.08
N ALA A 240 19.57 15.82 -0.14
CA ALA A 240 18.99 16.33 1.10
C ALA A 240 17.82 17.29 0.79
N GLY A 241 16.73 17.17 1.54
CA GLY A 241 15.54 18.00 1.38
C GLY A 241 14.49 17.45 0.40
N VAL A 242 14.85 16.52 -0.49
CA VAL A 242 13.87 15.93 -1.45
C VAL A 242 12.81 15.12 -0.73
N VAL A 243 13.20 14.29 0.23
CA VAL A 243 12.31 13.58 1.14
C VAL A 243 12.66 13.95 2.57
N GLN A 244 11.71 14.53 3.26
CA GLN A 244 11.82 14.88 4.68
C GLN A 244 11.14 13.79 5.50
N PHE A 245 11.86 13.10 6.37
CA PHE A 245 11.32 12.03 7.20
C PHE A 245 10.88 12.58 8.56
N VAL A 246 9.56 12.66 8.76
CA VAL A 246 8.93 13.43 9.86
C VAL A 246 8.00 12.50 10.67
N PRO A 247 8.53 11.63 11.56
CA PRO A 247 7.72 10.86 12.50
C PRO A 247 7.12 11.76 13.59
N GLY A 248 5.97 11.34 14.13
CA GLY A 248 5.30 12.03 15.23
C GLY A 248 3.77 12.01 15.13
N PRO A 249 3.08 12.82 15.96
CA PRO A 249 1.63 12.86 16.04
C PRO A 249 0.98 13.28 14.71
N ALA A 250 0.13 12.40 14.15
CA ALA A 250 -0.48 12.66 12.84
C ALA A 250 -1.35 13.93 12.80
N PRO A 251 -2.18 14.25 13.82
CA PRO A 251 -3.00 15.46 13.79
C PRO A 251 -2.18 16.74 13.64
N GLU A 252 -1.01 16.83 14.28
CA GLU A 252 -0.14 18.01 14.27
C GLU A 252 0.59 18.13 12.92
N ILE A 253 1.31 17.10 12.50
CA ILE A 253 2.11 17.09 11.26
C ILE A 253 1.19 17.26 10.04
N VAL A 254 0.16 16.42 9.95
CA VAL A 254 -0.78 16.46 8.83
C VAL A 254 -1.57 17.77 8.83
N GLY A 255 -1.97 18.26 10.03
CA GLY A 255 -2.65 19.54 10.17
C GLY A 255 -1.84 20.72 9.64
N ALA A 256 -0.55 20.81 10.01
CA ALA A 256 0.38 21.84 9.52
C ALA A 256 0.55 21.75 7.99
N CYS A 257 0.80 20.55 7.45
CA CYS A 257 0.93 20.35 5.99
C CYS A 257 -0.33 20.77 5.22
N LEU A 258 -1.53 20.37 5.68
CA LEU A 258 -2.80 20.71 5.01
C LEU A 258 -3.20 22.18 5.16
N ALA A 259 -2.63 22.92 6.12
CA ALA A 259 -2.85 24.34 6.26
C ALA A 259 -1.92 25.19 5.38
N HIS A 260 -0.82 24.60 4.88
CA HIS A 260 0.22 25.32 4.15
C HIS A 260 -0.22 25.66 2.72
N ARG A 261 0.08 26.89 2.27
CA ARG A 261 -0.28 27.40 0.93
C ARG A 261 0.24 26.54 -0.22
N ASP A 262 1.46 26.02 -0.09
CA ASP A 262 2.13 25.25 -1.12
C ASP A 262 1.91 23.73 -0.99
N PHE A 263 0.87 23.31 -0.25
CA PHE A 263 0.41 21.93 -0.27
C PHE A 263 -0.13 21.57 -1.66
N ALA A 264 0.53 20.66 -2.36
CA ALA A 264 0.21 20.33 -3.75
C ALA A 264 -0.44 18.94 -3.93
N SER A 265 -0.17 18.00 -3.01
CA SER A 265 -0.77 16.66 -3.08
C SER A 265 -0.73 15.94 -1.74
N LEU A 266 -1.75 15.10 -1.53
CA LEU A 266 -1.77 14.05 -0.50
C LEU A 266 -1.57 12.70 -1.18
N HIS A 267 -0.58 11.92 -0.73
CA HIS A 267 -0.41 10.52 -1.07
C HIS A 267 -0.58 9.69 0.21
N PHE A 268 -1.71 8.99 0.31
CA PHE A 268 -2.19 8.40 1.56
C PHE A 268 -2.51 6.92 1.40
N THR A 269 -2.08 6.12 2.37
CA THR A 269 -2.63 4.78 2.59
C THR A 269 -2.95 4.61 4.08
N GLY A 270 -4.19 4.23 4.38
CA GLY A 270 -4.65 4.08 5.76
C GLY A 270 -6.15 3.84 5.86
N SER A 271 -6.76 4.19 7.00
CA SER A 271 -8.18 3.93 7.20
C SER A 271 -9.08 4.87 6.39
N THR A 272 -10.19 4.35 5.89
CA THR A 272 -11.21 5.10 5.13
C THR A 272 -11.75 6.30 5.91
N HIS A 273 -11.98 6.14 7.22
CA HIS A 273 -12.46 7.22 8.06
C HIS A 273 -11.47 8.41 8.10
N VAL A 274 -10.18 8.12 8.28
CA VAL A 274 -9.14 9.16 8.27
C VAL A 274 -9.08 9.81 6.89
N PHE A 275 -9.11 9.05 5.81
CA PHE A 275 -9.06 9.60 4.45
C PHE A 275 -10.23 10.54 4.14
N LYS A 276 -11.45 10.16 4.53
CA LYS A 276 -12.64 11.04 4.41
C LYS A 276 -12.43 12.37 5.17
N SER A 277 -11.88 12.31 6.40
CA SER A 277 -11.57 13.50 7.19
C SER A 277 -10.48 14.37 6.55
N LEU A 278 -9.44 13.77 5.97
CA LEU A 278 -8.39 14.51 5.25
C LEU A 278 -8.95 15.18 4.00
N TRP A 279 -9.79 14.50 3.25
CA TRP A 279 -10.47 15.07 2.08
C TRP A 279 -11.30 16.29 2.44
N GLN A 280 -12.09 16.18 3.53
CA GLN A 280 -12.87 17.30 4.05
C GLN A 280 -11.97 18.50 4.40
N LYS A 281 -10.86 18.28 5.13
CA LYS A 281 -9.91 19.34 5.50
C LYS A 281 -9.26 20.00 4.28
N VAL A 282 -8.96 19.25 3.23
CA VAL A 282 -8.47 19.83 1.97
C VAL A 282 -9.54 20.73 1.34
N GLY A 283 -10.80 20.30 1.33
CA GLY A 283 -11.93 21.13 0.86
C GLY A 283 -12.11 22.43 1.66
N GLU A 284 -12.02 22.36 2.98
CA GLU A 284 -12.11 23.52 3.86
C GLU A 284 -10.98 24.56 3.63
N ASN A 285 -9.79 24.08 3.23
CA ASN A 285 -8.62 24.92 2.97
C ASN A 285 -8.46 25.33 1.50
N ILE A 286 -9.38 24.98 0.61
CA ILE A 286 -9.22 25.10 -0.85
C ILE A 286 -8.83 26.50 -1.32
N HIS A 287 -9.30 27.55 -0.63
CA HIS A 287 -9.01 28.94 -0.97
C HIS A 287 -7.59 29.41 -0.58
N LYS A 288 -6.86 28.63 0.24
CA LYS A 288 -5.50 28.96 0.67
C LYS A 288 -4.44 28.47 -0.29
N TYR A 289 -4.74 27.40 -1.04
CA TYR A 289 -3.74 26.70 -1.85
C TYR A 289 -3.35 27.48 -3.11
N ARG A 290 -2.08 27.35 -3.51
CA ARG A 290 -1.58 27.92 -4.75
C ARG A 290 -2.23 27.28 -5.98
N SER A 291 -2.48 25.97 -5.93
CA SER A 291 -3.13 25.19 -6.98
C SER A 291 -4.10 24.19 -6.35
N TYR A 292 -5.00 23.59 -7.16
CA TYR A 292 -5.87 22.52 -6.68
C TYR A 292 -5.04 21.28 -6.33
N PRO A 293 -5.01 20.84 -5.06
CA PRO A 293 -4.21 19.70 -4.64
C PRO A 293 -4.69 18.40 -5.29
N ARG A 294 -3.75 17.50 -5.55
CA ARG A 294 -4.07 16.12 -5.96
C ARG A 294 -4.27 15.29 -4.71
N ILE A 295 -5.37 14.54 -4.65
CA ILE A 295 -5.63 13.63 -3.53
C ILE A 295 -5.57 12.21 -4.07
N VAL A 296 -4.62 11.43 -3.59
CA VAL A 296 -4.40 10.03 -3.95
C VAL A 296 -4.50 9.21 -2.68
N GLY A 297 -5.43 8.27 -2.63
CA GLY A 297 -5.67 7.47 -1.45
C GLY A 297 -5.99 6.03 -1.76
N GLU A 298 -5.34 5.13 -1.01
CA GLU A 298 -5.68 3.74 -0.89
C GLU A 298 -6.14 3.48 0.54
N THR A 299 -7.35 2.92 0.70
CA THR A 299 -7.96 2.79 2.02
C THR A 299 -8.41 1.36 2.30
N GLY A 300 -9.38 1.18 3.18
CA GLY A 300 -9.86 -0.12 3.62
C GLY A 300 -10.53 -0.96 2.53
N GLY A 301 -10.81 -2.19 2.89
CA GLY A 301 -11.51 -3.15 2.05
C GLY A 301 -12.38 -4.09 2.86
N LYS A 302 -13.39 -4.66 2.20
CA LYS A 302 -14.22 -5.75 2.72
C LYS A 302 -14.34 -6.82 1.64
N ASN A 303 -13.21 -7.44 1.36
CA ASN A 303 -13.00 -8.25 0.17
C ASN A 303 -13.74 -9.59 0.25
N PHE A 304 -14.06 -10.13 -0.91
CA PHE A 304 -14.93 -11.30 -0.98
C PHE A 304 -14.38 -12.43 -1.84
N HIS A 305 -14.75 -13.66 -1.49
CA HIS A 305 -14.76 -14.81 -2.39
C HIS A 305 -16.20 -15.21 -2.67
N LEU A 306 -16.58 -15.24 -3.95
CA LEU A 306 -17.85 -15.82 -4.42
C LEU A 306 -17.55 -17.19 -5.01
N ILE A 307 -18.14 -18.24 -4.46
CA ILE A 307 -17.92 -19.62 -4.89
C ILE A 307 -19.14 -20.07 -5.68
N HIS A 308 -18.94 -20.52 -6.92
CA HIS A 308 -19.99 -21.13 -7.74
C HIS A 308 -20.09 -22.64 -7.47
N SER A 309 -21.23 -23.24 -7.75
CA SER A 309 -21.50 -24.71 -7.59
C SER A 309 -20.53 -25.62 -8.34
N SER A 310 -19.85 -25.11 -9.38
CA SER A 310 -18.85 -25.84 -10.17
C SER A 310 -17.41 -25.70 -9.63
N ALA A 311 -17.21 -24.98 -8.56
CA ALA A 311 -15.87 -24.78 -8.00
C ALA A 311 -15.35 -26.06 -7.35
N ASP A 312 -14.03 -26.24 -7.33
CA ASP A 312 -13.36 -27.33 -6.63
C ASP A 312 -13.03 -26.90 -5.20
N PRO A 313 -13.65 -27.51 -4.16
CA PRO A 313 -13.37 -27.22 -2.76
C PRO A 313 -11.88 -27.33 -2.38
N LYS A 314 -11.13 -28.23 -3.02
CA LYS A 314 -9.69 -28.43 -2.76
C LYS A 314 -8.84 -27.24 -3.24
N THR A 315 -9.34 -26.47 -4.18
CA THR A 315 -8.72 -25.20 -4.62
C THR A 315 -9.22 -24.04 -3.78
N VAL A 316 -10.53 -23.97 -3.50
CA VAL A 316 -11.16 -22.88 -2.75
C VAL A 316 -10.57 -22.75 -1.35
N VAL A 317 -10.43 -23.85 -0.61
CA VAL A 317 -10.04 -23.80 0.81
C VAL A 317 -8.63 -23.27 1.03
N PRO A 318 -7.54 -23.78 0.42
CA PRO A 318 -6.21 -23.22 0.64
C PRO A 318 -6.07 -21.78 0.16
N GLN A 319 -6.70 -21.40 -0.94
CA GLN A 319 -6.71 -20.02 -1.42
C GLN A 319 -7.43 -19.08 -0.44
N SER A 320 -8.55 -19.53 0.15
CA SER A 320 -9.29 -18.74 1.14
C SER A 320 -8.54 -18.60 2.45
N ILE A 321 -7.88 -19.66 2.92
CA ILE A 321 -7.03 -19.61 4.13
C ILE A 321 -5.89 -18.61 3.96
N ARG A 322 -5.17 -18.68 2.85
CA ARG A 322 -4.11 -17.72 2.55
C ARG A 322 -4.64 -16.30 2.46
N ALA A 323 -5.73 -16.09 1.75
CA ALA A 323 -6.34 -14.77 1.60
C ALA A 323 -6.80 -14.16 2.93
N ALA A 324 -7.34 -14.97 3.85
CA ALA A 324 -7.91 -14.49 5.11
C ALA A 324 -6.86 -14.32 6.23
N PHE A 325 -5.84 -15.18 6.28
CA PHE A 325 -5.00 -15.31 7.46
C PHE A 325 -3.53 -14.95 7.25
N GLU A 326 -3.03 -14.82 6.00
CA GLU A 326 -1.70 -14.25 5.75
C GLU A 326 -1.58 -12.89 6.44
N PHE A 327 -0.49 -12.68 7.17
CA PHE A 327 -0.24 -11.49 7.96
C PHE A 327 -1.43 -11.13 8.90
N GLN A 328 -2.03 -12.14 9.51
CA GLN A 328 -3.14 -12.01 10.47
C GLN A 328 -4.34 -11.22 9.90
N GLY A 329 -4.59 -11.30 8.59
CA GLY A 329 -5.66 -10.55 7.94
C GLY A 329 -5.49 -9.03 7.93
N GLN A 330 -4.30 -8.51 8.24
CA GLN A 330 -3.99 -7.07 8.28
C GLN A 330 -3.59 -6.50 6.92
N LYS A 331 -4.28 -6.92 5.88
CA LYS A 331 -4.13 -6.39 4.52
C LYS A 331 -5.45 -5.74 4.11
N CYS A 332 -5.36 -4.57 3.48
CA CYS A 332 -6.55 -3.95 2.88
C CYS A 332 -7.27 -4.90 1.90
N SER A 333 -6.50 -5.81 1.25
CA SER A 333 -6.97 -6.83 0.31
C SER A 333 -7.27 -8.20 0.92
N ALA A 334 -7.14 -8.38 2.26
CA ALA A 334 -7.41 -9.68 2.89
C ALA A 334 -8.87 -10.11 2.70
N LEU A 335 -9.07 -11.43 2.52
CA LEU A 335 -10.41 -12.01 2.46
C LEU A 335 -11.12 -11.80 3.80
N SER A 336 -12.29 -11.22 3.76
CA SER A 336 -13.07 -10.92 4.96
C SER A 336 -14.47 -11.55 4.95
N ARG A 337 -15.01 -11.83 3.77
CA ARG A 337 -16.34 -12.44 3.59
C ARG A 337 -16.34 -13.46 2.46
N MET A 338 -16.95 -14.62 2.71
CA MET A 338 -17.13 -15.69 1.72
C MET A 338 -18.60 -15.95 1.47
N TYR A 339 -18.95 -16.18 0.23
CA TYR A 339 -20.27 -16.59 -0.21
C TYR A 339 -20.16 -17.99 -0.78
N VAL A 340 -20.69 -18.98 -0.05
CA VAL A 340 -20.51 -20.40 -0.35
C VAL A 340 -21.86 -21.01 -0.73
N PRO A 341 -21.99 -21.73 -1.87
CA PRO A 341 -23.24 -22.37 -2.24
C PRO A 341 -23.52 -23.57 -1.33
N ASP A 342 -24.78 -23.79 -1.02
CA ASP A 342 -25.27 -24.84 -0.12
C ASP A 342 -24.80 -26.24 -0.51
N ASN A 343 -24.74 -26.55 -1.80
CA ASN A 343 -24.32 -27.85 -2.32
C ASN A 343 -22.82 -28.19 -2.09
N LEU A 344 -21.96 -27.18 -1.90
CA LEU A 344 -20.53 -27.38 -1.59
C LEU A 344 -20.19 -27.13 -0.11
N TRP A 345 -21.14 -26.62 0.67
CA TRP A 345 -20.87 -26.17 2.03
C TRP A 345 -20.33 -27.26 2.95
N SER A 346 -20.93 -28.46 2.92
CA SER A 346 -20.50 -29.56 3.79
C SER A 346 -19.04 -29.96 3.59
N GLU A 347 -18.61 -30.05 2.33
CA GLU A 347 -17.24 -30.40 1.98
C GLU A 347 -16.28 -29.26 2.32
N ILE A 348 -16.62 -28.01 1.93
CA ILE A 348 -15.79 -26.82 2.24
C ILE A 348 -15.64 -26.66 3.75
N LYS A 349 -16.72 -26.78 4.53
CA LYS A 349 -16.65 -26.68 6.01
C LYS A 349 -15.69 -27.71 6.58
N THR A 350 -15.79 -28.96 6.16
CA THR A 350 -14.94 -30.06 6.64
C THR A 350 -13.46 -29.80 6.34
N LEU A 351 -13.14 -29.44 5.10
CA LEU A 351 -11.76 -29.15 4.68
C LEU A 351 -11.22 -27.91 5.39
N LEU A 352 -12.02 -26.84 5.46
CA LEU A 352 -11.62 -25.57 6.07
C LEU A 352 -11.27 -25.73 7.56
N VAL A 353 -12.12 -26.42 8.33
CA VAL A 353 -11.88 -26.68 9.76
C VAL A 353 -10.60 -27.51 9.93
N ALA A 354 -10.42 -28.55 9.12
CA ALA A 354 -9.23 -29.42 9.19
C ALA A 354 -7.93 -28.66 8.84
N GLU A 355 -7.95 -27.75 7.87
CA GLU A 355 -6.76 -27.00 7.47
C GLU A 355 -6.46 -25.86 8.43
N VAL A 356 -7.48 -25.12 8.91
CA VAL A 356 -7.30 -24.04 9.89
C VAL A 356 -6.71 -24.57 11.20
N ALA A 357 -7.08 -25.79 11.62
CA ALA A 357 -6.52 -26.42 12.81
C ALA A 357 -5.00 -26.69 12.75
N LYS A 358 -4.40 -26.69 11.55
CA LYS A 358 -2.95 -26.88 11.35
C LYS A 358 -2.17 -25.57 11.45
N ILE A 359 -2.84 -24.42 11.46
CA ILE A 359 -2.18 -23.13 11.49
C ILE A 359 -1.51 -22.92 12.85
N LYS A 360 -0.18 -22.70 12.82
CA LYS A 360 0.59 -22.30 13.99
C LYS A 360 0.62 -20.80 14.10
N VAL A 361 0.44 -20.29 15.32
CA VAL A 361 0.48 -18.88 15.67
C VAL A 361 1.55 -18.66 16.72
N GLY A 362 2.49 -17.75 16.50
CA GLY A 362 3.57 -17.52 17.46
C GLY A 362 4.56 -16.43 17.06
N ASP A 363 5.77 -16.51 17.62
CA ASP A 363 6.83 -15.54 17.39
C ASP A 363 7.36 -15.55 15.94
N VAL A 364 7.75 -14.38 15.42
CA VAL A 364 8.28 -14.21 14.05
C VAL A 364 9.59 -14.96 13.81
N ALA A 365 10.39 -15.23 14.85
CA ALA A 365 11.66 -15.94 14.73
C ALA A 365 11.48 -17.46 14.55
N ASP A 366 10.31 -18.00 14.90
CA ASP A 366 9.97 -19.38 14.56
C ASP A 366 9.29 -19.43 13.18
N PHE A 367 10.08 -19.75 12.17
CA PHE A 367 9.64 -19.78 10.76
C PHE A 367 8.60 -20.89 10.48
N THR A 368 8.25 -21.74 11.45
CA THR A 368 7.15 -22.69 11.32
C THR A 368 5.78 -22.05 11.59
N ASN A 369 5.74 -20.83 12.14
CA ASN A 369 4.51 -20.10 12.37
C ASN A 369 4.01 -19.47 11.05
N PHE A 370 2.79 -19.82 10.66
CA PHE A 370 2.12 -19.19 9.52
C PHE A 370 1.58 -17.81 9.88
N MET A 371 1.05 -17.66 11.09
CA MET A 371 0.56 -16.41 11.64
C MET A 371 1.38 -15.98 12.86
N THR A 372 1.36 -14.68 13.12
CA THR A 372 1.98 -14.09 14.32
C THR A 372 0.99 -13.18 15.05
N ALA A 373 1.44 -12.10 15.69
CA ALA A 373 0.59 -11.17 16.42
C ALA A 373 0.04 -10.04 15.53
N VAL A 374 -1.14 -9.50 15.87
CA VAL A 374 -1.64 -8.25 15.28
C VAL A 374 -0.86 -7.05 15.82
N ILE A 375 -0.90 -5.93 15.10
CA ILE A 375 0.07 -4.85 15.20
C ILE A 375 0.21 -4.19 16.58
N ASN A 376 -0.88 -3.99 17.31
CA ASN A 376 -0.87 -3.30 18.60
C ASN A 376 -2.11 -3.62 19.45
N LYS A 377 -2.12 -3.09 20.68
CA LYS A 377 -3.23 -3.28 21.63
C LYS A 377 -4.57 -2.77 21.10
N ALA A 378 -4.59 -1.64 20.42
CA ALA A 378 -5.82 -1.06 19.88
C ALA A 378 -6.45 -1.96 18.79
N ALA A 379 -5.62 -2.53 17.90
CA ALA A 379 -6.07 -3.52 16.91
C ALA A 379 -6.55 -4.80 17.58
N PHE A 380 -5.80 -5.31 18.55
CA PHE A 380 -6.18 -6.49 19.33
C PHE A 380 -7.55 -6.32 20.00
N ASP A 381 -7.77 -5.22 20.73
CA ASP A 381 -9.03 -4.95 21.43
C ASP A 381 -10.21 -4.77 20.47
N LYS A 382 -9.96 -4.11 19.33
CA LYS A 382 -10.97 -3.97 18.26
C LYS A 382 -11.40 -5.34 17.74
N ILE A 383 -10.45 -6.21 17.41
CA ILE A 383 -10.73 -7.53 16.82
C ILE A 383 -11.42 -8.43 17.84
N ALA A 384 -10.94 -8.42 19.09
CA ALA A 384 -11.55 -9.18 20.19
C ALA A 384 -13.04 -8.83 20.37
N LYS A 385 -13.41 -7.54 20.31
CA LYS A 385 -14.81 -7.10 20.37
C LYS A 385 -15.68 -7.68 19.25
N TYR A 386 -15.16 -7.82 18.03
CA TYR A 386 -15.92 -8.46 16.94
C TYR A 386 -16.09 -9.96 17.16
N ILE A 387 -15.07 -10.64 17.70
CA ILE A 387 -15.13 -12.05 18.05
C ILE A 387 -16.16 -12.28 19.17
N ASP A 388 -16.14 -11.47 20.22
CA ASP A 388 -17.08 -11.57 21.34
C ASP A 388 -18.51 -11.25 20.93
N PHE A 389 -18.69 -10.25 20.04
CA PHE A 389 -19.98 -9.98 19.43
C PHE A 389 -20.54 -11.20 18.68
N ALA A 390 -19.70 -11.87 17.87
CA ALA A 390 -20.13 -13.07 17.15
C ALA A 390 -20.44 -14.24 18.09
N LYS A 391 -19.66 -14.44 19.18
CA LYS A 391 -19.93 -15.46 20.20
C LYS A 391 -21.26 -15.26 20.90
N SER A 392 -21.64 -14.01 21.14
CA SER A 392 -22.89 -13.69 21.88
C SER A 392 -24.14 -13.67 20.99
N SER A 393 -23.95 -13.72 19.65
CA SER A 393 -25.07 -13.63 18.71
C SER A 393 -25.70 -14.99 18.39
N SER A 394 -27.03 -15.05 18.41
CA SER A 394 -27.78 -16.20 17.88
C SER A 394 -27.77 -16.34 16.37
N ASP A 395 -27.33 -15.30 15.66
CA ASP A 395 -27.32 -15.21 14.18
C ASP A 395 -25.98 -15.58 13.55
N ALA A 396 -25.03 -16.07 14.36
CA ALA A 396 -23.74 -16.53 13.90
C ALA A 396 -23.23 -17.71 14.73
N GLU A 397 -22.36 -18.53 14.11
CA GLU A 397 -21.63 -19.63 14.73
C GLU A 397 -20.14 -19.46 14.46
N ILE A 398 -19.29 -19.54 15.49
CA ILE A 398 -17.84 -19.63 15.31
C ILE A 398 -17.48 -21.12 15.15
N ILE A 399 -17.01 -21.50 13.98
CA ILE A 399 -16.65 -22.90 13.65
C ILE A 399 -15.15 -23.19 13.84
N CYS A 400 -14.30 -22.16 13.91
CA CYS A 400 -12.85 -22.25 14.19
C CYS A 400 -12.40 -21.04 14.98
N GLY A 401 -11.39 -21.20 15.84
CA GLY A 401 -10.73 -20.11 16.56
C GLY A 401 -11.59 -19.47 17.64
N GLY A 402 -11.74 -18.16 17.59
CA GLY A 402 -12.52 -17.40 18.57
C GLY A 402 -11.77 -17.10 19.87
N THR A 403 -10.49 -17.42 19.99
CA THR A 403 -9.69 -17.17 21.19
C THR A 403 -8.53 -16.19 20.89
N TYR A 404 -8.10 -15.50 21.91
CA TYR A 404 -7.05 -14.49 21.80
C TYR A 404 -6.34 -14.31 23.16
N ASP A 405 -5.06 -13.88 23.12
CA ASP A 405 -4.22 -13.68 24.30
C ASP A 405 -3.21 -12.54 24.05
N ASP A 406 -3.15 -11.55 24.93
CA ASP A 406 -2.21 -10.43 24.89
C ASP A 406 -1.20 -10.43 26.04
N SER A 407 -1.07 -11.52 26.78
CA SER A 407 -0.18 -11.64 27.93
C SER A 407 1.30 -11.48 27.58
N LYS A 408 1.70 -11.90 26.36
CA LYS A 408 3.06 -11.79 25.82
C LYS A 408 3.11 -10.93 24.56
N GLY A 409 2.22 -11.18 23.64
CA GLY A 409 2.07 -10.47 22.36
C GLY A 409 0.60 -10.46 21.96
N TYR A 410 0.24 -9.70 20.96
CA TYR A 410 -1.15 -9.49 20.56
C TYR A 410 -1.65 -10.64 19.66
N PHE A 411 -1.75 -11.86 20.22
CA PHE A 411 -2.10 -13.07 19.48
C PHE A 411 -3.60 -13.28 19.40
N ILE A 412 -4.11 -13.48 18.17
CA ILE A 412 -5.50 -13.83 17.88
C ILE A 412 -5.51 -15.07 17.00
N GLN A 413 -6.27 -16.09 17.41
CA GLN A 413 -6.37 -17.31 16.62
C GLN A 413 -7.17 -17.08 15.33
N PRO A 414 -6.82 -17.77 14.22
CA PRO A 414 -7.57 -17.68 12.98
C PRO A 414 -9.01 -18.06 13.22
N THR A 415 -9.92 -17.12 12.97
CA THR A 415 -11.34 -17.24 13.37
C THR A 415 -12.24 -17.30 12.14
N VAL A 416 -13.07 -18.34 12.08
CA VAL A 416 -14.07 -18.52 11.02
C VAL A 416 -15.47 -18.45 11.62
N ILE A 417 -16.27 -17.52 11.11
CA ILE A 417 -17.64 -17.27 11.52
C ILE A 417 -18.58 -17.69 10.38
N VAL A 418 -19.68 -18.36 10.70
CA VAL A 418 -20.79 -18.62 9.77
C VAL A 418 -21.96 -17.77 10.18
N ALA A 419 -22.39 -16.85 9.34
CA ALA A 419 -23.51 -15.96 9.60
C ALA A 419 -24.77 -16.41 8.87
N LYS A 420 -25.95 -16.21 9.50
CA LYS A 420 -27.25 -16.52 8.90
C LYS A 420 -27.71 -15.48 7.87
N SER A 421 -27.13 -14.27 7.89
CA SER A 421 -27.45 -13.18 6.97
C SER A 421 -26.18 -12.56 6.37
N PRO A 422 -26.20 -12.11 5.10
CA PRO A 422 -25.11 -11.35 4.50
C PRO A 422 -24.94 -9.95 5.13
N ASP A 423 -25.91 -9.46 5.89
CA ASP A 423 -25.87 -8.16 6.59
C ASP A 423 -25.30 -8.26 8.01
N PHE A 424 -24.87 -9.44 8.43
CA PHE A 424 -24.27 -9.60 9.75
C PHE A 424 -23.05 -8.67 9.91
N LYS A 425 -22.88 -8.07 11.08
CA LYS A 425 -21.89 -7.02 11.35
C LYS A 425 -20.47 -7.37 10.86
N THR A 426 -20.06 -8.63 11.04
CA THR A 426 -18.73 -9.08 10.59
C THR A 426 -18.64 -9.31 9.06
N MET A 427 -19.76 -9.28 8.33
CA MET A 427 -19.82 -9.25 6.87
C MET A 427 -19.72 -7.82 6.31
N THR A 428 -20.16 -6.81 7.07
CA THR A 428 -20.31 -5.43 6.57
C THR A 428 -19.14 -4.51 6.95
N GLU A 429 -18.59 -4.66 8.17
CA GLU A 429 -17.57 -3.76 8.71
C GLU A 429 -16.15 -4.32 8.54
N GLU A 430 -15.17 -3.45 8.27
CA GLU A 430 -13.76 -3.81 8.17
C GLU A 430 -13.18 -4.10 9.56
N ILE A 431 -12.79 -5.35 9.79
CA ILE A 431 -12.20 -5.81 11.06
C ILE A 431 -10.68 -5.57 11.07
N PHE A 432 -10.00 -5.85 9.99
CA PHE A 432 -8.54 -5.77 9.81
C PHE A 432 -7.79 -6.72 10.75
N GLY A 433 -8.23 -7.97 10.79
CA GLY A 433 -7.72 -9.02 11.67
C GLY A 433 -7.99 -10.41 11.10
N PRO A 434 -7.55 -11.48 11.78
CA PRO A 434 -7.65 -12.86 11.29
C PRO A 434 -9.07 -13.43 11.49
N VAL A 435 -10.06 -12.76 10.92
CA VAL A 435 -11.48 -13.12 11.03
C VAL A 435 -12.10 -13.10 9.63
N VAL A 436 -12.63 -14.25 9.22
CA VAL A 436 -13.41 -14.38 7.99
C VAL A 436 -14.83 -14.84 8.32
N THR A 437 -15.81 -14.22 7.64
CA THR A 437 -17.23 -14.57 7.82
C THR A 437 -17.79 -15.19 6.56
N ILE A 438 -18.50 -16.29 6.72
CA ILE A 438 -19.09 -17.08 5.63
C ILE A 438 -20.61 -16.92 5.67
N TYR A 439 -21.20 -16.64 4.52
CA TYR A 439 -22.62 -16.74 4.27
C TYR A 439 -22.90 -17.87 3.29
N VAL A 440 -23.72 -18.83 3.70
CA VAL A 440 -24.13 -19.97 2.86
C VAL A 440 -25.40 -19.60 2.12
N TYR A 441 -25.32 -19.56 0.79
CA TYR A 441 -26.44 -19.17 -0.05
C TYR A 441 -27.00 -20.36 -0.86
N PRO A 442 -28.32 -20.37 -1.21
CA PRO A 442 -28.89 -21.39 -2.08
C PRO A 442 -28.21 -21.36 -3.46
N SER A 443 -27.67 -22.47 -3.94
CA SER A 443 -26.89 -22.56 -5.18
C SER A 443 -27.61 -22.03 -6.43
N LYS A 444 -28.94 -22.12 -6.46
CA LYS A 444 -29.80 -21.53 -7.50
C LYS A 444 -29.81 -20.00 -7.54
N ASP A 445 -29.35 -19.35 -6.48
CA ASP A 445 -29.38 -17.88 -6.30
C ASP A 445 -28.03 -17.23 -6.61
N PHE A 446 -27.12 -17.91 -7.33
CA PHE A 446 -25.78 -17.44 -7.64
C PHE A 446 -25.75 -16.00 -8.19
N GLU A 447 -26.54 -15.69 -9.20
CA GLU A 447 -26.57 -14.34 -9.79
C GLU A 447 -27.17 -13.27 -8.87
N LYS A 448 -28.04 -13.64 -7.94
CA LYS A 448 -28.55 -12.73 -6.92
C LYS A 448 -27.44 -12.27 -5.97
N MET A 449 -26.39 -13.08 -5.79
CA MET A 449 -25.25 -12.72 -4.96
C MET A 449 -24.48 -11.52 -5.49
N TYR A 450 -24.57 -11.19 -6.77
CA TYR A 450 -23.93 -9.99 -7.33
C TYR A 450 -24.44 -8.72 -6.67
N GLN A 451 -25.76 -8.61 -6.52
CA GLN A 451 -26.38 -7.45 -5.85
C GLN A 451 -26.07 -7.45 -4.36
N VAL A 452 -26.22 -8.63 -3.70
CA VAL A 452 -25.88 -8.80 -2.28
C VAL A 452 -24.44 -8.35 -1.99
N ILE A 453 -23.47 -8.81 -2.78
CA ILE A 453 -22.05 -8.45 -2.61
C ILE A 453 -21.84 -6.94 -2.76
N GLN A 454 -22.52 -6.31 -3.71
CA GLN A 454 -22.37 -4.88 -3.99
C GLN A 454 -22.98 -3.98 -2.92
N ASP A 455 -24.06 -4.44 -2.26
CA ASP A 455 -24.82 -3.65 -1.30
C ASP A 455 -24.35 -3.88 0.16
N THR A 456 -23.67 -5.00 0.41
CA THR A 456 -23.24 -5.37 1.78
C THR A 456 -22.29 -4.33 2.39
N THR A 457 -21.52 -3.61 1.59
CA THR A 457 -20.49 -2.70 2.09
C THR A 457 -20.21 -1.52 1.16
N GLU A 458 -19.65 -0.44 1.71
CA GLU A 458 -19.18 0.71 0.93
C GLU A 458 -17.87 0.47 0.16
N TYR A 459 -17.17 -0.65 0.40
CA TYR A 459 -15.85 -0.93 -0.18
C TYR A 459 -15.93 -1.63 -1.54
N ALA A 460 -14.90 -1.41 -2.36
CA ALA A 460 -14.72 -2.09 -3.64
C ALA A 460 -13.21 -2.22 -3.98
N LEU A 461 -12.43 -2.87 -3.09
CA LEU A 461 -10.99 -3.03 -3.30
C LEU A 461 -10.69 -4.29 -4.10
N THR A 462 -10.90 -5.47 -3.52
CA THR A 462 -10.62 -6.73 -4.20
C THR A 462 -11.77 -7.73 -4.05
N GLY A 463 -11.81 -8.71 -4.97
CA GLY A 463 -12.74 -9.82 -4.92
C GLY A 463 -12.32 -10.95 -5.85
N ALA A 464 -12.81 -12.16 -5.58
CA ALA A 464 -12.55 -13.31 -6.42
C ALA A 464 -13.81 -14.13 -6.67
N ILE A 465 -13.84 -14.78 -7.86
CA ILE A 465 -14.80 -15.81 -8.24
C ILE A 465 -14.09 -17.16 -8.36
N PHE A 466 -14.66 -18.20 -7.78
CA PHE A 466 -14.24 -19.59 -7.99
C PHE A 466 -15.31 -20.35 -8.77
N ALA A 467 -14.98 -20.79 -9.96
CA ALA A 467 -15.85 -21.56 -10.84
C ALA A 467 -15.05 -22.33 -11.90
N ALA A 468 -15.43 -23.57 -12.18
CA ALA A 468 -14.98 -24.30 -13.38
C ALA A 468 -15.83 -23.92 -14.60
N ASP A 469 -17.09 -23.55 -14.38
CA ASP A 469 -17.99 -23.11 -15.45
C ASP A 469 -17.62 -21.73 -15.98
N ARG A 470 -17.25 -21.65 -17.27
CA ARG A 470 -16.88 -20.41 -17.96
C ARG A 470 -18.02 -19.41 -18.10
N HIS A 471 -19.28 -19.88 -18.16
CA HIS A 471 -20.44 -19.00 -18.19
C HIS A 471 -20.62 -18.30 -16.83
N ALA A 472 -20.47 -19.01 -15.73
CA ALA A 472 -20.49 -18.44 -14.39
C ALA A 472 -19.36 -17.42 -14.20
N VAL A 473 -18.12 -17.72 -14.66
CA VAL A 473 -17.00 -16.75 -14.61
C VAL A 473 -17.35 -15.48 -15.37
N LYS A 474 -17.88 -15.59 -16.61
CA LYS A 474 -18.24 -14.44 -17.44
C LYS A 474 -19.38 -13.63 -16.81
N SER A 475 -20.43 -14.30 -16.31
CA SER A 475 -21.56 -13.67 -15.65
C SER A 475 -21.10 -12.90 -14.41
N ALA A 476 -20.32 -13.54 -13.52
CA ALA A 476 -19.78 -12.90 -12.31
C ALA A 476 -18.84 -11.72 -12.62
N THR A 477 -17.94 -11.87 -13.59
CA THR A 477 -17.04 -10.77 -14.01
C THR A 477 -17.83 -9.54 -14.47
N ASN A 478 -18.92 -9.74 -15.21
CA ASN A 478 -19.77 -8.65 -15.65
C ASN A 478 -20.62 -8.09 -14.51
N GLY A 479 -21.26 -8.98 -13.73
CA GLY A 479 -22.16 -8.59 -12.64
C GLY A 479 -21.45 -7.86 -11.49
N LEU A 480 -20.17 -8.17 -11.25
CA LEU A 480 -19.38 -7.63 -10.12
C LEU A 480 -18.35 -6.56 -10.55
N ARG A 481 -18.45 -6.00 -11.77
CA ARG A 481 -17.46 -5.03 -12.30
C ARG A 481 -17.23 -3.80 -11.42
N HIS A 482 -18.19 -3.41 -10.58
CA HIS A 482 -18.09 -2.29 -9.65
C HIS A 482 -17.84 -2.72 -8.20
N ALA A 483 -17.75 -4.03 -7.93
CA ALA A 483 -17.54 -4.56 -6.60
C ALA A 483 -16.06 -4.71 -6.21
N ALA A 484 -15.15 -4.58 -7.16
CA ALA A 484 -13.70 -4.71 -6.92
C ALA A 484 -12.88 -3.92 -7.95
N GLY A 485 -11.84 -3.26 -7.49
CA GLY A 485 -10.83 -2.65 -8.35
C GLY A 485 -9.84 -3.69 -8.90
N ASN A 486 -9.51 -4.72 -8.10
CA ASN A 486 -8.77 -5.90 -8.53
C ASN A 486 -9.66 -7.14 -8.40
N PHE A 487 -9.92 -7.81 -9.52
CA PHE A 487 -10.81 -8.97 -9.60
C PHE A 487 -10.05 -10.21 -10.04
N TYR A 488 -10.19 -11.30 -9.29
CA TYR A 488 -9.46 -12.54 -9.48
C TYR A 488 -10.39 -13.69 -9.88
N VAL A 489 -9.87 -14.62 -10.66
CA VAL A 489 -10.62 -15.81 -11.12
C VAL A 489 -9.84 -17.05 -10.71
N ASN A 490 -10.44 -17.91 -9.87
CA ASN A 490 -9.84 -19.13 -9.34
C ASN A 490 -8.51 -18.91 -8.61
N ASP A 491 -8.35 -17.72 -8.02
CA ASP A 491 -7.20 -17.35 -7.19
C ASP A 491 -7.68 -16.56 -5.97
N LYS A 492 -6.80 -16.43 -4.97
CA LYS A 492 -7.08 -15.61 -3.79
C LYS A 492 -7.23 -14.13 -4.16
N CYS A 493 -8.04 -13.39 -3.42
CA CYS A 493 -8.31 -11.97 -3.68
C CYS A 493 -7.19 -11.01 -3.20
N THR A 494 -6.01 -11.51 -2.88
CA THR A 494 -4.86 -10.74 -2.37
C THR A 494 -3.55 -11.19 -3.01
N GLY A 495 -2.49 -10.37 -2.90
CA GLY A 495 -1.17 -10.70 -3.42
C GLY A 495 -0.96 -10.20 -4.86
N ALA A 496 -1.46 -9.00 -5.18
CA ALA A 496 -1.10 -8.31 -6.42
C ALA A 496 0.41 -8.11 -6.51
N VAL A 497 0.98 -8.32 -7.70
CA VAL A 497 2.41 -8.17 -7.98
C VAL A 497 2.62 -6.94 -8.83
N VAL A 498 3.51 -6.05 -8.43
CA VAL A 498 3.87 -4.83 -9.18
C VAL A 498 4.37 -5.22 -10.57
N GLY A 499 3.94 -4.51 -11.59
CA GLY A 499 4.24 -4.86 -12.99
C GLY A 499 3.29 -5.88 -13.62
N GLN A 500 2.48 -6.58 -12.80
CA GLN A 500 1.52 -7.60 -13.28
C GLN A 500 0.06 -7.20 -13.00
N GLN A 501 -0.26 -6.79 -11.77
CA GLN A 501 -1.61 -6.34 -11.40
C GLN A 501 -1.54 -4.94 -10.76
N PRO A 502 -1.78 -3.86 -11.51
CA PRO A 502 -1.93 -2.53 -10.92
C PRO A 502 -2.98 -2.53 -9.82
N PHE A 503 -2.61 -2.03 -8.63
CA PHE A 503 -3.42 -2.18 -7.43
C PHE A 503 -4.18 -0.91 -7.07
N GLY A 504 -5.47 -1.06 -6.76
CA GLY A 504 -6.31 0.03 -6.29
C GLY A 504 -7.78 -0.32 -6.31
N GLY A 505 -8.55 0.32 -5.43
CA GLY A 505 -9.98 0.13 -5.27
C GLY A 505 -10.81 1.38 -5.50
N ALA A 506 -12.09 1.16 -5.78
CA ALA A 506 -13.09 2.20 -5.97
C ALA A 506 -13.99 2.36 -4.72
N ARG A 507 -15.00 3.22 -4.79
CA ARG A 507 -15.92 3.54 -3.69
C ARG A 507 -15.16 3.95 -2.43
N GLY A 508 -15.53 3.39 -1.27
CA GLY A 508 -14.86 3.65 0.01
C GLY A 508 -13.43 3.13 0.13
N SER A 509 -12.93 2.38 -0.87
CA SER A 509 -11.57 1.80 -0.85
C SER A 509 -10.49 2.70 -1.45
N GLY A 510 -10.82 3.86 -1.97
CA GLY A 510 -9.82 4.82 -2.43
C GLY A 510 -10.13 5.48 -3.76
N THR A 511 -9.12 6.14 -4.32
CA THR A 511 -9.23 6.93 -5.55
C THR A 511 -8.93 6.13 -6.82
N ASN A 512 -8.56 4.86 -6.66
CA ASN A 512 -8.31 3.90 -7.74
C ASN A 512 -7.26 4.37 -8.77
N ASP A 513 -6.22 5.05 -8.30
CA ASP A 513 -5.15 5.58 -9.16
C ASP A 513 -4.13 4.50 -9.57
N LYS A 514 -4.34 3.25 -9.17
CA LYS A 514 -3.57 2.07 -9.59
C LYS A 514 -2.08 2.17 -9.28
N ALA A 515 -1.73 1.97 -7.99
CA ALA A 515 -0.34 1.83 -7.56
C ALA A 515 0.39 0.76 -8.38
N GLY A 516 1.66 1.00 -8.71
CA GLY A 516 2.42 0.13 -9.60
C GLY A 516 1.98 0.24 -11.07
N SER A 517 1.58 1.42 -11.51
CA SER A 517 1.25 1.73 -12.92
C SER A 517 1.53 3.17 -13.28
N ILE A 518 1.51 3.45 -14.58
CA ILE A 518 1.63 4.81 -15.14
C ILE A 518 0.53 5.75 -14.62
N ASN A 519 -0.67 5.23 -14.30
CA ASN A 519 -1.80 6.03 -13.85
C ASN A 519 -1.50 6.75 -12.52
N LEU A 520 -0.83 6.07 -11.59
CA LEU A 520 -0.40 6.69 -10.34
C LEU A 520 0.55 7.87 -10.62
N LEU A 521 1.53 7.70 -11.49
CA LEU A 521 2.55 8.73 -11.76
C LEU A 521 1.95 9.99 -12.38
N TYR A 522 0.89 9.87 -13.18
CA TYR A 522 0.16 11.03 -13.69
C TYR A 522 -0.40 11.94 -12.59
N ARG A 523 -0.63 11.42 -11.40
CA ARG A 523 -1.14 12.22 -10.26
C ARG A 523 -0.08 13.19 -9.73
N PHE A 524 1.19 12.95 -10.02
CA PHE A 524 2.32 13.72 -9.50
C PHE A 524 3.00 14.60 -10.55
N VAL A 525 2.33 14.82 -11.68
CA VAL A 525 2.81 15.75 -12.72
C VAL A 525 1.73 16.74 -13.16
N SER A 526 2.18 17.93 -13.58
CA SER A 526 1.35 18.98 -14.18
C SER A 526 1.82 19.22 -15.62
N VAL A 527 1.01 18.79 -16.58
CA VAL A 527 1.38 18.87 -18.00
C VAL A 527 1.37 20.30 -18.49
N ARG A 528 2.44 20.73 -19.17
CA ARG A 528 2.53 22.01 -19.89
C ARG A 528 2.63 21.74 -21.38
N THR A 529 1.71 22.32 -22.16
CA THR A 529 1.79 22.28 -23.62
C THR A 529 2.54 23.49 -24.14
N ILE A 530 3.48 23.26 -25.06
CA ILE A 530 4.27 24.27 -25.73
C ILE A 530 3.94 24.18 -27.21
N LYS A 531 3.53 25.33 -27.81
CA LYS A 531 3.35 25.49 -29.25
C LYS A 531 4.38 26.49 -29.71
N GLU A 532 5.32 26.07 -30.56
CA GLU A 532 6.33 26.92 -31.17
C GLU A 532 6.00 27.06 -32.66
N SER A 533 5.91 28.30 -33.14
CA SER A 533 5.69 28.61 -34.55
C SER A 533 7.02 29.08 -35.20
N PHE A 534 7.41 28.41 -36.27
CA PHE A 534 8.58 28.78 -37.09
C PHE A 534 8.20 29.70 -38.23
N LEU A 535 6.91 29.84 -38.53
CA LEU A 535 6.36 30.70 -39.57
C LEU A 535 5.42 31.73 -38.91
N PRO A 536 5.90 32.94 -38.58
CA PRO A 536 5.07 33.97 -37.99
C PRO A 536 3.98 34.42 -38.97
N ILE A 537 2.78 34.68 -38.44
CA ILE A 537 1.71 35.28 -39.23
C ILE A 537 2.02 36.78 -39.44
N SER A 538 1.78 37.30 -40.65
CA SER A 538 2.02 38.69 -41.00
C SER A 538 0.80 39.60 -40.84
N GLY A 539 -0.36 39.06 -40.55
CA GLY A 539 -1.63 39.79 -40.38
C GLY A 539 -2.52 39.20 -39.30
N TRP A 540 -3.41 40.03 -38.77
CA TRP A 540 -4.40 39.62 -37.74
C TRP A 540 -5.74 39.18 -38.34
N SER A 541 -6.05 39.60 -39.59
CA SER A 541 -7.34 39.31 -40.27
C SER A 541 -7.38 37.88 -40.79
N TYR A 542 -8.57 37.34 -40.87
CA TYR A 542 -8.86 36.05 -41.49
C TYR A 542 -9.22 36.23 -42.96
N PRO A 543 -9.04 35.22 -43.83
CA PRO A 543 -9.49 35.29 -45.23
C PRO A 543 -10.95 35.70 -45.40
N SER A 544 -11.82 35.28 -44.50
CA SER A 544 -13.25 35.62 -44.47
C SER A 544 -13.54 37.07 -44.06
N ASN A 545 -12.56 37.84 -43.61
CA ASN A 545 -12.72 39.25 -43.28
C ASN A 545 -12.45 40.18 -44.47
N HIS A 546 -12.09 39.64 -45.63
CA HIS A 546 -11.88 40.40 -46.87
C HIS A 546 -13.06 40.21 -47.81
N GLU A 547 -13.44 41.26 -48.55
CA GLU A 547 -14.45 41.22 -49.58
C GLU A 547 -14.02 40.39 -50.79
#